data_39887ea201fa30a36a27c2cfb9a9fedd
#
_entry.id   39887ea201fa30a36a27c2cfb9a9fedd
#
_cell.length_a   1.000
_cell.length_b   1.000
_cell.length_c   1.000
_cell.angle_alpha   90.00
_cell.angle_beta   90.00
_cell.angle_gamma   90.00
#
_symmetry.space_group_name_H-M   'P 1'
#
loop_
_entity.id
_entity.type
_entity.pdbx_description
1 polymer ?
#
loop_
_entity_poly.entity_id
_entity_poly.type
_entity_poly.pdbx_seq_one_letter_code
_entity_poly.pdbx_strand_id
1 'polypeptide(L)'
;MIPLEDPTTLSLLFHLNSEPWLNDEAYKGGSVNQELKVPDGIIAEIPLPRPSGSALMALLAQRHSCRDFAPVEMSLDNASALLAASYGALAPARFGTQMPFLRRTVPSAGGLFPLEVYVFTQRVQRLEDGLYHYDVVGHSLRQLRRENVFQTLEPMFYTYPFMKDANLVFAIAAVFMRIQKKYGPRGYRYTLIEAGHVAQNISLRAIELGLATLCMGGFVDSALNELLNLQPKQEGVVYTIAAGQPQKGT
;
A
#
# COMPACT_ATOMS: atom_id res chain seq x y z
N MET A 1 -0.63 9.93 -32.85
CA MET A 1 -1.51 9.19 -31.93
C MET A 1 -1.17 7.73 -32.09
N ILE A 2 -0.63 7.06 -31.08
CA ILE A 2 -0.31 5.62 -31.14
C ILE A 2 -1.64 4.88 -31.17
N PRO A 3 -1.90 4.04 -32.19
CA PRO A 3 -3.13 3.23 -32.19
C PRO A 3 -3.05 2.26 -31.01
N LEU A 4 -3.97 2.41 -30.09
CA LEU A 4 -4.07 1.53 -28.92
C LEU A 4 -5.01 0.38 -29.29
N GLU A 5 -4.46 -0.63 -29.91
CA GLU A 5 -5.20 -1.86 -30.21
C GLU A 5 -5.53 -2.65 -28.95
N ASP A 6 -4.71 -2.51 -27.90
CA ASP A 6 -4.93 -3.09 -26.56
C ASP A 6 -5.09 -1.99 -25.50
N PRO A 7 -6.24 -1.90 -24.82
CA PRO A 7 -6.48 -0.90 -23.79
C PRO A 7 -5.54 -1.00 -22.59
N THR A 8 -4.80 -2.09 -22.44
CA THR A 8 -3.83 -2.27 -21.34
C THR A 8 -2.47 -1.66 -21.67
N THR A 9 -2.15 -1.41 -22.94
CA THR A 9 -0.83 -1.00 -23.41
C THR A 9 -0.31 0.26 -22.73
N LEU A 10 -1.13 1.31 -22.56
CA LEU A 10 -0.70 2.57 -21.93
C LEU A 10 -0.36 2.41 -20.45
N SER A 11 -1.19 1.70 -19.70
CA SER A 11 -0.95 1.47 -18.28
C SER A 11 0.26 0.57 -18.06
N LEU A 12 0.44 -0.43 -18.90
CA LEU A 12 1.60 -1.31 -18.89
C LEU A 12 2.87 -0.57 -19.26
N LEU A 13 2.85 0.27 -20.30
CA LEU A 13 3.99 1.12 -20.67
C LEU A 13 4.39 2.05 -19.52
N PHE A 14 3.43 2.70 -18.88
CA PHE A 14 3.71 3.54 -17.72
C PHE A 14 4.32 2.71 -16.57
N HIS A 15 3.71 1.59 -16.22
CA HIS A 15 4.15 0.74 -15.12
C HIS A 15 5.58 0.24 -15.33
N LEU A 16 5.88 -0.32 -16.50
CA LEU A 16 7.22 -0.85 -16.82
C LEU A 16 8.30 0.23 -16.99
N ASN A 17 7.93 1.46 -17.38
CA ASN A 17 8.89 2.56 -17.58
C ASN A 17 8.97 3.52 -16.39
N SER A 18 8.23 3.28 -15.31
CA SER A 18 8.32 4.04 -14.06
C SER A 18 9.19 3.34 -13.01
N GLU A 19 9.72 2.16 -13.31
CA GLU A 19 10.66 1.47 -12.43
C GLU A 19 11.93 2.30 -12.23
N PRO A 20 12.34 2.58 -10.98
CA PRO A 20 13.56 3.31 -10.73
C PRO A 20 14.78 2.45 -11.06
N TRP A 21 15.67 2.98 -11.88
CA TRP A 21 16.94 2.33 -12.19
C TRP A 21 17.93 2.56 -11.05
N LEU A 22 18.57 1.50 -10.56
CA LEU A 22 19.51 1.54 -9.42
C LEU A 22 20.70 2.52 -9.61
N ASN A 23 21.00 2.90 -10.84
CA ASN A 23 22.11 3.79 -11.21
C ASN A 23 21.65 5.12 -11.84
N ASP A 24 20.36 5.44 -11.80
CA ASP A 24 19.87 6.68 -12.41
C ASP A 24 20.16 7.88 -11.50
N GLU A 25 21.03 8.79 -11.97
CA GLU A 25 21.34 10.03 -11.26
C GLU A 25 20.13 10.95 -11.05
N ALA A 26 19.10 10.81 -11.89
CA ALA A 26 17.83 11.54 -11.74
C ALA A 26 17.10 11.23 -10.42
N TYR A 27 17.41 10.08 -9.80
CA TYR A 27 16.87 9.69 -8.49
C TYR A 27 17.64 10.25 -7.28
N LYS A 28 18.73 10.98 -7.50
CA LYS A 28 19.42 11.72 -6.44
C LYS A 28 18.55 12.91 -6.04
N GLY A 29 17.69 12.68 -5.04
CA GLY A 29 16.67 13.62 -4.60
C GLY A 29 17.20 15.04 -4.41
N GLY A 30 16.62 15.98 -5.15
CA GLY A 30 16.77 17.40 -4.88
C GLY A 30 15.88 17.83 -3.72
N SER A 31 16.28 18.85 -2.98
CA SER A 31 15.40 19.51 -2.02
C SER A 31 14.27 20.20 -2.78
N VAL A 32 13.02 19.81 -2.50
CA VAL A 32 11.84 20.48 -3.07
C VAL A 32 11.26 21.40 -2.01
N ASN A 33 11.20 22.69 -2.29
CA ASN A 33 10.42 23.62 -1.47
C ASN A 33 8.94 23.32 -1.64
N GLN A 34 8.20 23.23 -0.53
CA GLN A 34 6.74 23.13 -0.58
C GLN A 34 6.15 24.50 -0.95
N GLU A 35 5.94 24.72 -2.22
CA GLU A 35 5.22 25.90 -2.69
C GLU A 35 3.71 25.61 -2.71
N LEU A 36 2.96 26.45 -2.01
CA LEU A 36 1.50 26.41 -2.05
C LEU A 36 1.02 27.10 -3.33
N LYS A 37 0.26 26.37 -4.15
CA LYS A 37 -0.38 26.96 -5.32
C LYS A 37 -1.53 27.86 -4.87
N VAL A 38 -1.43 29.13 -5.20
CA VAL A 38 -2.54 30.09 -5.07
C VAL A 38 -3.25 30.14 -6.45
N PRO A 39 -4.56 29.81 -6.54
CA PRO A 39 -5.30 29.92 -7.80
C PRO A 39 -5.42 31.37 -8.28
N ASP A 40 -5.42 31.56 -9.61
CA ASP A 40 -5.77 32.85 -10.19
C ASP A 40 -7.27 33.13 -10.06
N GLY A 41 -7.67 34.41 -10.07
CA GLY A 41 -9.07 34.85 -10.10
C GLY A 41 -9.83 34.65 -8.79
N ILE A 42 -9.14 34.71 -7.64
CA ILE A 42 -9.80 34.68 -6.32
C ILE A 42 -10.75 35.87 -6.20
N ILE A 43 -12.04 35.60 -6.01
CA ILE A 43 -13.08 36.64 -5.82
C ILE A 43 -13.25 36.99 -4.33
N ALA A 44 -13.15 35.98 -3.47
CA ALA A 44 -13.27 36.17 -2.02
C ALA A 44 -12.52 35.03 -1.27
N GLU A 45 -12.03 35.33 -0.09
CA GLU A 45 -11.49 34.39 0.86
C GLU A 45 -12.43 34.24 2.06
N ILE A 46 -12.93 33.05 2.31
CA ILE A 46 -13.89 32.76 3.37
C ILE A 46 -13.18 31.90 4.44
N PRO A 47 -12.94 32.45 5.63
CA PRO A 47 -12.36 31.70 6.74
C PRO A 47 -13.30 30.57 7.17
N LEU A 48 -12.73 29.36 7.34
CA LEU A 48 -13.48 28.22 7.85
C LEU A 48 -13.29 28.07 9.36
N PRO A 49 -14.33 27.68 10.11
CA PRO A 49 -14.18 27.37 11.52
C PRO A 49 -13.25 26.18 11.68
N ARG A 50 -12.43 26.20 12.73
CA ARG A 50 -11.57 25.05 13.05
C ARG A 50 -12.44 23.88 13.51
N PRO A 51 -12.21 22.66 12.99
CA PRO A 51 -12.99 21.49 13.40
C PRO A 51 -12.76 21.18 14.88
N SER A 52 -13.79 20.73 15.58
CA SER A 52 -13.67 20.18 16.93
C SER A 52 -12.82 18.90 16.89
N GLY A 53 -12.06 18.65 17.96
CA GLY A 53 -11.26 17.41 18.08
C GLY A 53 -12.15 16.17 18.11
N SER A 54 -11.72 15.13 17.41
CA SER A 54 -12.33 13.80 17.46
C SER A 54 -11.24 12.74 17.51
N ALA A 55 -11.58 11.50 17.88
CA ALA A 55 -10.62 10.40 17.90
C ALA A 55 -9.93 10.23 16.54
N LEU A 56 -10.71 10.33 15.44
CA LEU A 56 -10.15 10.25 14.09
C LEU A 56 -9.19 11.41 13.80
N MET A 57 -9.54 12.65 14.19
CA MET A 57 -8.65 13.79 13.99
C MET A 57 -7.35 13.66 14.78
N ALA A 58 -7.40 13.06 15.98
CA ALA A 58 -6.20 12.78 16.77
C ALA A 58 -5.28 11.79 16.07
N LEU A 59 -5.82 10.70 15.49
CA LEU A 59 -5.04 9.74 14.70
C LEU A 59 -4.44 10.37 13.44
N LEU A 60 -5.22 11.18 12.72
CA LEU A 60 -4.73 11.89 11.53
C LEU A 60 -3.59 12.86 11.86
N ALA A 61 -3.67 13.56 13.00
CA ALA A 61 -2.63 14.49 13.45
C ALA A 61 -1.33 13.78 13.89
N GLN A 62 -1.44 12.57 14.43
CA GLN A 62 -0.29 11.77 14.85
C GLN A 62 0.40 11.05 13.67
N ARG A 63 -0.29 10.89 12.54
CA ARG A 63 0.26 10.17 11.39
C ARG A 63 1.52 10.87 10.84
N HIS A 64 2.62 10.17 10.89
CA HIS A 64 3.90 10.55 10.26
C HIS A 64 4.59 9.33 9.64
N SER A 65 5.57 9.53 8.79
CA SER A 65 6.38 8.47 8.20
C SER A 65 7.51 8.11 9.16
N CYS A 66 7.45 6.92 9.73
CA CYS A 66 8.52 6.39 10.59
C CYS A 66 9.67 5.84 9.75
N ARG A 67 10.90 6.19 10.08
CA ARG A 67 12.11 5.73 9.40
C ARG A 67 13.10 5.02 10.33
N ASP A 68 12.62 4.69 11.54
CA ASP A 68 13.44 4.01 12.55
C ASP A 68 12.54 3.12 13.39
N PHE A 69 12.64 1.81 13.15
CA PHE A 69 11.86 0.79 13.82
C PHE A 69 12.71 0.07 14.87
N ALA A 70 12.10 -0.27 16.00
CA ALA A 70 12.75 -1.09 17.02
C ALA A 70 12.72 -2.58 16.63
N PRO A 71 13.84 -3.32 16.75
CA PRO A 71 13.92 -4.75 16.43
C PRO A 71 13.29 -5.63 17.54
N VAL A 72 12.04 -5.35 17.90
CA VAL A 72 11.29 -6.07 18.93
C VAL A 72 10.17 -6.90 18.31
N GLU A 73 9.63 -7.84 19.08
CA GLU A 73 8.53 -8.68 18.63
C GLU A 73 7.21 -7.90 18.54
N MET A 74 6.42 -8.18 17.48
CA MET A 74 5.04 -7.76 17.32
C MET A 74 4.11 -8.91 17.72
N SER A 75 2.99 -8.61 18.37
CA SER A 75 1.96 -9.62 18.62
C SER A 75 1.25 -10.03 17.32
N LEU A 76 0.81 -11.30 17.22
CA LEU A 76 -0.01 -11.75 16.10
C LEU A 76 -1.33 -10.98 16.01
N ASP A 77 -1.89 -10.55 17.14
CA ASP A 77 -3.13 -9.75 17.18
C ASP A 77 -2.95 -8.39 16.52
N ASN A 78 -1.79 -7.74 16.71
CA ASN A 78 -1.47 -6.48 16.03
C ASN A 78 -1.30 -6.69 14.52
N ALA A 79 -0.58 -7.74 14.11
CA ALA A 79 -0.44 -8.09 12.69
C ALA A 79 -1.80 -8.38 12.04
N SER A 80 -2.66 -9.16 12.71
CA SER A 80 -4.03 -9.46 12.30
C SER A 80 -4.87 -8.18 12.15
N ALA A 81 -4.80 -7.27 13.13
CA ALA A 81 -5.53 -6.01 13.09
C ALA A 81 -5.10 -5.11 11.92
N LEU A 82 -3.81 -5.06 11.59
CA LEU A 82 -3.29 -4.33 10.44
C LEU A 82 -3.77 -4.96 9.12
N LEU A 83 -3.74 -6.29 9.01
CA LEU A 83 -4.25 -7.02 7.85
C LEU A 83 -5.75 -6.79 7.65
N ALA A 84 -6.55 -6.88 8.71
CA ALA A 84 -7.97 -6.58 8.64
C ALA A 84 -8.26 -5.14 8.19
N ALA A 85 -7.52 -4.17 8.73
CA ALA A 85 -7.67 -2.76 8.35
C ALA A 85 -7.24 -2.51 6.89
N SER A 86 -6.24 -3.23 6.40
CA SER A 86 -5.71 -3.04 5.03
C SER A 86 -6.77 -3.25 3.95
N TYR A 87 -7.32 -4.47 3.91
CA TYR A 87 -8.20 -4.88 2.81
C TYR A 87 -9.27 -5.90 3.27
N GLY A 88 -9.50 -6.00 4.58
CA GLY A 88 -10.34 -7.00 5.21
C GLY A 88 -11.78 -7.00 4.71
N ALA A 89 -12.37 -8.19 4.65
CA ALA A 89 -13.75 -8.38 4.26
C ALA A 89 -14.71 -7.88 5.35
N LEU A 90 -15.78 -7.23 4.91
CA LEU A 90 -16.88 -6.77 5.74
C LEU A 90 -18.16 -7.53 5.38
N ALA A 91 -19.23 -7.31 6.13
CA ALA A 91 -20.54 -7.89 5.81
C ALA A 91 -20.95 -7.59 4.36
N PRO A 92 -21.57 -8.54 3.65
CA PRO A 92 -22.08 -8.32 2.31
C PRO A 92 -23.04 -7.12 2.25
N ALA A 93 -22.97 -6.39 1.15
CA ALA A 93 -23.87 -5.28 0.86
C ALA A 93 -24.58 -5.50 -0.48
N ARG A 94 -25.72 -4.83 -0.66
CA ARG A 94 -26.44 -4.77 -1.94
C ARG A 94 -26.53 -3.33 -2.38
N PHE A 95 -26.46 -3.10 -3.69
CA PHE A 95 -26.76 -1.81 -4.29
C PHE A 95 -27.96 -1.99 -5.24
N GLY A 96 -29.10 -1.50 -4.82
CA GLY A 96 -30.36 -1.72 -5.56
C GLY A 96 -30.71 -3.20 -5.72
N THR A 97 -31.02 -3.63 -6.95
CA THR A 97 -31.36 -5.01 -7.32
C THR A 97 -30.15 -5.89 -7.65
N GLN A 98 -28.95 -5.38 -7.51
CA GLN A 98 -27.73 -6.12 -7.83
C GLN A 98 -27.51 -7.30 -6.86
N MET A 99 -26.78 -8.32 -7.36
CA MET A 99 -26.31 -9.42 -6.51
C MET A 99 -25.49 -8.88 -5.33
N PRO A 100 -25.59 -9.50 -4.15
CA PRO A 100 -24.76 -9.14 -3.02
C PRO A 100 -23.29 -9.23 -3.38
N PHE A 101 -22.50 -8.21 -2.95
CA PHE A 101 -21.05 -8.23 -3.10
C PHE A 101 -20.39 -8.08 -1.74
N LEU A 102 -19.22 -8.68 -1.60
CA LEU A 102 -18.42 -8.58 -0.39
C LEU A 102 -17.78 -7.18 -0.31
N ARG A 103 -18.18 -6.39 0.69
CA ARG A 103 -17.51 -5.13 0.97
C ARG A 103 -16.16 -5.39 1.62
N ARG A 104 -15.25 -4.44 1.44
CA ARG A 104 -13.96 -4.40 2.13
C ARG A 104 -13.80 -3.10 2.93
N THR A 105 -12.75 -3.02 3.71
CA THR A 105 -12.42 -1.84 4.52
C THR A 105 -12.09 -0.60 3.69
N VAL A 106 -11.84 -0.76 2.40
CA VAL A 106 -11.57 0.31 1.44
C VAL A 106 -12.66 0.40 0.37
N PRO A 107 -12.93 1.59 -0.19
CA PRO A 107 -13.76 1.71 -1.39
C PRO A 107 -13.02 1.18 -2.61
N SER A 108 -13.75 0.54 -3.52
CA SER A 108 -13.22 0.08 -4.80
C SER A 108 -14.11 0.50 -5.96
N ALA A 109 -13.52 0.93 -7.07
CA ALA A 109 -14.25 1.34 -8.24
C ALA A 109 -15.09 0.17 -8.79
N GLY A 110 -16.40 0.35 -8.77
CA GLY A 110 -17.37 -0.67 -9.18
C GLY A 110 -17.40 -1.92 -8.31
N GLY A 111 -16.78 -1.90 -7.13
CA GLY A 111 -16.69 -3.04 -6.22
C GLY A 111 -15.83 -4.19 -6.77
N LEU A 112 -14.84 -3.88 -7.63
CA LEU A 112 -14.06 -4.91 -8.35
C LEU A 112 -12.85 -5.42 -7.59
N PHE A 113 -12.36 -4.67 -6.60
CA PHE A 113 -11.28 -5.06 -5.70
C PHE A 113 -10.07 -5.68 -6.42
N PRO A 114 -9.33 -4.88 -7.23
CA PRO A 114 -8.23 -5.38 -8.06
C PRO A 114 -6.98 -5.75 -7.26
N LEU A 115 -6.90 -5.44 -5.96
CA LEU A 115 -5.69 -5.61 -5.19
C LEU A 115 -5.60 -6.97 -4.49
N GLU A 116 -4.36 -7.45 -4.36
CA GLU A 116 -3.94 -8.55 -3.52
C GLU A 116 -2.94 -8.02 -2.48
N VAL A 117 -2.98 -8.56 -1.27
CA VAL A 117 -2.11 -8.15 -0.18
C VAL A 117 -1.14 -9.28 0.14
N TYR A 118 0.14 -9.05 -0.12
CA TYR A 118 1.23 -9.90 0.33
C TYR A 118 1.89 -9.25 1.54
N VAL A 119 2.45 -10.05 2.44
CA VAL A 119 3.16 -9.53 3.61
C VAL A 119 4.41 -10.34 3.88
N PHE A 120 5.53 -9.64 3.97
CA PHE A 120 6.78 -10.14 4.49
C PHE A 120 6.78 -9.94 6.00
N THR A 121 7.11 -10.99 6.75
CA THR A 121 7.04 -10.98 8.21
C THR A 121 8.39 -11.31 8.82
N GLN A 122 8.73 -10.62 9.90
CA GLN A 122 9.81 -11.00 10.81
C GLN A 122 9.46 -10.63 12.25
N ARG A 123 9.88 -11.44 13.19
CA ARG A 123 9.67 -11.22 14.62
C ARG A 123 8.18 -10.96 14.96
N VAL A 124 7.27 -11.77 14.43
CA VAL A 124 5.85 -11.78 14.81
C VAL A 124 5.59 -13.00 15.67
N GLN A 125 5.06 -12.80 16.89
CA GLN A 125 4.79 -13.90 17.83
C GLN A 125 3.88 -14.96 17.23
N ARG A 126 4.23 -16.22 17.38
CA ARG A 126 3.48 -17.38 16.89
C ARG A 126 3.30 -17.42 15.36
N LEU A 127 4.12 -16.68 14.62
CA LEU A 127 4.15 -16.70 13.17
C LEU A 127 5.63 -16.88 12.73
N GLU A 128 5.89 -17.82 11.86
CA GLU A 128 7.21 -18.00 11.29
C GLU A 128 7.59 -16.78 10.44
N ASP A 129 8.87 -16.41 10.43
CA ASP A 129 9.37 -15.40 9.50
C ASP A 129 9.18 -15.92 8.07
N GLY A 130 8.73 -15.05 7.16
CA GLY A 130 8.46 -15.51 5.81
C GLY A 130 7.65 -14.54 4.94
N LEU A 131 7.21 -15.06 3.82
CA LEU A 131 6.32 -14.39 2.88
C LEU A 131 4.94 -15.07 2.90
N TYR A 132 3.91 -14.25 3.02
CA TYR A 132 2.53 -14.70 3.07
C TYR A 132 1.64 -13.92 2.11
N HIS A 133 0.59 -14.57 1.62
CA HIS A 133 -0.55 -13.95 0.96
C HIS A 133 -1.72 -13.87 1.95
N TYR A 134 -2.38 -12.72 2.04
CA TYR A 134 -3.53 -12.52 2.91
C TYR A 134 -4.81 -12.99 2.24
N ASP A 135 -5.43 -14.04 2.77
CA ASP A 135 -6.79 -14.46 2.40
C ASP A 135 -7.80 -13.53 3.07
N VAL A 136 -8.32 -12.60 2.29
CA VAL A 136 -9.26 -11.57 2.75
C VAL A 136 -10.58 -12.17 3.25
N VAL A 137 -11.04 -13.25 2.62
CA VAL A 137 -12.33 -13.88 2.96
C VAL A 137 -12.21 -14.72 4.22
N GLY A 138 -11.18 -15.55 4.29
CA GLY A 138 -10.92 -16.41 5.43
C GLY A 138 -10.22 -15.71 6.59
N HIS A 139 -9.80 -14.45 6.43
CA HIS A 139 -8.98 -13.70 7.38
C HIS A 139 -7.80 -14.53 7.87
N SER A 140 -7.03 -15.07 6.94
CA SER A 140 -5.92 -15.97 7.21
C SER A 140 -4.70 -15.65 6.34
N LEU A 141 -3.54 -16.15 6.75
CA LEU A 141 -2.30 -16.04 6.01
C LEU A 141 -1.98 -17.36 5.33
N ARG A 142 -1.75 -17.32 4.01
CA ARG A 142 -1.24 -18.44 3.21
C ARG A 142 0.25 -18.29 3.07
N GLN A 143 1.01 -19.16 3.70
CA GLN A 143 2.46 -19.13 3.65
C GLN A 143 2.97 -19.52 2.26
N LEU A 144 3.75 -18.63 1.65
CA LEU A 144 4.35 -18.81 0.32
C LEU A 144 5.82 -19.19 0.42
N ARG A 145 6.55 -18.62 1.40
CA ARG A 145 7.96 -18.94 1.68
C ARG A 145 8.20 -18.99 3.18
N ARG A 146 9.02 -19.96 3.59
CA ARG A 146 9.53 -20.09 4.96
C ARG A 146 10.96 -19.64 4.94
N GLU A 147 11.26 -18.47 5.28
CA GLU A 147 12.63 -17.96 5.44
C GLU A 147 12.54 -16.51 5.88
N ASN A 148 13.57 -16.01 6.55
CA ASN A 148 13.64 -14.57 6.76
C ASN A 148 13.95 -13.89 5.42
N VAL A 149 12.90 -13.58 4.68
CA VAL A 149 12.99 -12.92 3.37
C VAL A 149 13.32 -11.43 3.46
N PHE A 150 13.42 -10.85 4.67
CA PHE A 150 13.72 -9.42 4.81
C PHE A 150 15.08 -9.03 4.23
N GLN A 151 16.10 -9.90 4.38
CA GLN A 151 17.42 -9.64 3.78
C GLN A 151 17.37 -9.64 2.24
N THR A 152 16.49 -10.43 1.65
CA THR A 152 16.32 -10.45 0.19
C THR A 152 15.67 -9.17 -0.34
N LEU A 153 15.03 -8.38 0.52
CA LEU A 153 14.45 -7.09 0.16
C LEU A 153 15.50 -5.97 0.04
N GLU A 154 16.69 -6.14 0.62
CA GLU A 154 17.73 -5.09 0.63
C GLU A 154 18.03 -4.53 -0.76
N PRO A 155 18.35 -5.33 -1.78
CA PRO A 155 18.64 -4.82 -3.12
C PRO A 155 17.39 -4.29 -3.86
N MET A 156 16.19 -4.53 -3.34
CA MET A 156 14.93 -4.16 -3.99
C MET A 156 14.40 -2.81 -3.53
N PHE A 157 14.91 -2.25 -2.43
CA PHE A 157 14.38 -1.03 -1.83
C PHE A 157 15.47 0.00 -1.53
N TYR A 158 15.36 1.19 -2.11
CA TYR A 158 16.23 2.31 -1.73
C TYR A 158 16.05 2.73 -0.26
N THR A 159 14.88 2.43 0.29
CA THR A 159 14.49 2.75 1.67
C THR A 159 14.78 1.62 2.64
N TYR A 160 15.48 0.55 2.20
CA TYR A 160 15.75 -0.61 3.07
C TYR A 160 16.36 -0.26 4.42
N PRO A 161 17.33 0.67 4.55
CA PRO A 161 17.88 1.04 5.85
C PRO A 161 16.83 1.57 6.83
N PHE A 162 15.74 2.16 6.33
CA PHE A 162 14.65 2.69 7.16
C PHE A 162 13.63 1.62 7.57
N MET A 163 13.57 0.50 6.88
CA MET A 163 12.55 -0.53 7.10
C MET A 163 13.09 -1.87 7.60
N LYS A 164 14.39 -2.07 7.62
CA LYS A 164 15.04 -3.36 7.94
C LYS A 164 14.61 -3.97 9.27
N ASP A 165 14.26 -3.13 10.24
CA ASP A 165 13.82 -3.53 11.56
C ASP A 165 12.29 -3.51 11.76
N ALA A 166 11.51 -3.18 10.72
CA ALA A 166 10.06 -3.32 10.74
C ALA A 166 9.66 -4.80 10.92
N ASN A 167 8.49 -5.05 11.50
CA ASN A 167 7.97 -6.42 11.68
C ASN A 167 7.26 -6.93 10.41
N LEU A 168 6.60 -6.02 9.68
CA LEU A 168 5.83 -6.33 8.50
C LEU A 168 6.24 -5.41 7.36
N VAL A 169 6.33 -5.96 6.15
CA VAL A 169 6.32 -5.18 4.91
C VAL A 169 5.17 -5.69 4.05
N PHE A 170 4.16 -4.87 3.89
CA PHE A 170 3.06 -5.12 2.98
C PHE A 170 3.50 -4.80 1.55
N ALA A 171 3.26 -5.72 0.62
CA ALA A 171 3.33 -5.48 -0.81
C ALA A 171 1.91 -5.55 -1.37
N ILE A 172 1.43 -4.43 -1.87
CA ILE A 172 0.11 -4.29 -2.46
C ILE A 172 0.26 -4.52 -3.95
N ALA A 173 -0.15 -5.69 -4.40
CA ALA A 173 -0.12 -6.07 -5.81
C ALA A 173 -1.47 -5.85 -6.47
N ALA A 174 -1.46 -5.50 -7.74
CA ALA A 174 -2.66 -5.31 -8.54
C ALA A 174 -2.82 -6.44 -9.55
N VAL A 175 -4.04 -6.94 -9.72
CA VAL A 175 -4.48 -7.77 -10.85
C VAL A 175 -5.21 -6.84 -11.82
N PHE A 176 -4.47 -6.26 -12.77
CA PHE A 176 -4.94 -5.16 -13.60
C PHE A 176 -6.22 -5.48 -14.38
N MET A 177 -6.34 -6.69 -14.90
CA MET A 177 -7.50 -7.10 -15.68
C MET A 177 -8.82 -7.17 -14.90
N ARG A 178 -8.78 -7.28 -13.55
CA ARG A 178 -10.02 -7.25 -12.75
C ARG A 178 -10.80 -5.96 -12.93
N ILE A 179 -10.11 -4.85 -13.10
CA ILE A 179 -10.70 -3.53 -13.21
C ILE A 179 -10.68 -2.98 -14.63
N GLN A 180 -9.65 -3.31 -15.43
CA GLN A 180 -9.50 -2.82 -16.79
C GLN A 180 -10.54 -3.40 -17.77
N LYS A 181 -11.02 -4.63 -17.53
CA LYS A 181 -12.17 -5.19 -18.28
C LYS A 181 -13.40 -4.28 -18.27
N LYS A 182 -13.62 -3.52 -17.20
CA LYS A 182 -14.76 -2.60 -17.08
C LYS A 182 -14.42 -1.17 -17.45
N TYR A 183 -13.22 -0.70 -17.09
CA TYR A 183 -12.86 0.71 -17.15
C TYR A 183 -11.75 1.03 -18.15
N GLY A 184 -11.29 0.03 -18.91
CA GLY A 184 -10.16 0.19 -19.84
C GLY A 184 -8.90 0.70 -19.13
N PRO A 185 -8.05 1.51 -19.80
CA PRO A 185 -6.81 2.04 -19.21
C PRO A 185 -7.04 2.89 -17.95
N ARG A 186 -8.23 3.48 -17.78
CA ARG A 186 -8.56 4.24 -16.57
C ARG A 186 -8.61 3.35 -15.31
N GLY A 187 -8.84 2.06 -15.48
CA GLY A 187 -8.77 1.08 -14.38
C GLY A 187 -7.44 1.12 -13.63
N TYR A 188 -6.34 1.35 -14.34
CA TYR A 188 -5.02 1.50 -13.71
C TYR A 188 -4.97 2.66 -12.71
N ARG A 189 -5.52 3.83 -13.08
CA ARG A 189 -5.64 4.97 -12.15
C ARG A 189 -6.45 4.62 -10.90
N TYR A 190 -7.57 3.92 -11.08
CA TYR A 190 -8.41 3.51 -9.94
C TYR A 190 -7.69 2.53 -9.02
N THR A 191 -6.88 1.64 -9.58
CA THR A 191 -6.03 0.71 -8.81
C THR A 191 -5.04 1.46 -7.90
N LEU A 192 -4.34 2.47 -8.44
CA LEU A 192 -3.40 3.27 -7.65
C LEU A 192 -4.09 4.07 -6.54
N ILE A 193 -5.26 4.64 -6.83
CA ILE A 193 -6.08 5.34 -5.82
C ILE A 193 -6.50 4.37 -4.71
N GLU A 194 -6.94 3.16 -5.06
CA GLU A 194 -7.35 2.15 -4.09
C GLU A 194 -6.18 1.68 -3.22
N ALA A 195 -4.98 1.51 -3.79
CA ALA A 195 -3.77 1.18 -3.05
C ALA A 195 -3.41 2.26 -2.01
N GLY A 196 -3.62 3.54 -2.35
CA GLY A 196 -3.49 4.65 -1.41
C GLY A 196 -4.48 4.58 -0.24
N HIS A 197 -5.73 4.15 -0.47
CA HIS A 197 -6.71 3.92 0.61
C HIS A 197 -6.26 2.80 1.54
N VAL A 198 -5.74 1.69 0.98
CA VAL A 198 -5.18 0.58 1.77
C VAL A 198 -4.05 1.06 2.68
N ALA A 199 -3.10 1.81 2.12
CA ALA A 199 -1.96 2.33 2.88
C ALA A 199 -2.38 3.28 4.00
N GLN A 200 -3.36 4.16 3.75
CA GLN A 200 -3.88 5.07 4.77
C GLN A 200 -4.57 4.31 5.91
N ASN A 201 -5.35 3.28 5.59
CA ASN A 201 -6.00 2.44 6.60
C ASN A 201 -4.97 1.73 7.49
N ILE A 202 -3.93 1.13 6.89
CA ILE A 202 -2.83 0.50 7.64
C ILE A 202 -2.17 1.55 8.57
N SER A 203 -1.89 2.75 8.06
CA SER A 203 -1.22 3.80 8.81
C SER A 203 -2.04 4.27 10.01
N LEU A 204 -3.33 4.51 9.83
CA LEU A 204 -4.21 4.95 10.92
C LEU A 204 -4.39 3.84 11.97
N ARG A 205 -4.55 2.60 11.53
CA ARG A 205 -4.68 1.46 12.44
C ARG A 205 -3.38 1.21 13.21
N ALA A 206 -2.23 1.39 12.57
CA ALA A 206 -0.94 1.27 13.24
C ALA A 206 -0.81 2.27 14.40
N ILE A 207 -1.16 3.54 14.18
CA ILE A 207 -1.13 4.57 15.23
C ILE A 207 -2.05 4.21 16.39
N GLU A 208 -3.27 3.74 16.10
CA GLU A 208 -4.22 3.31 17.13
C GLU A 208 -3.67 2.16 17.99
N LEU A 209 -2.80 1.32 17.42
CA LEU A 209 -2.13 0.21 18.10
C LEU A 209 -0.78 0.61 18.77
N GLY A 210 -0.40 1.88 18.72
CA GLY A 210 0.92 2.34 19.19
C GLY A 210 2.08 1.89 18.29
N LEU A 211 1.78 1.54 17.03
CA LEU A 211 2.73 1.18 16.00
C LEU A 211 2.96 2.34 15.04
N ALA A 212 3.96 2.20 14.18
CA ALA A 212 4.27 3.18 13.16
C ALA A 212 4.38 2.55 11.78
N THR A 213 4.33 3.39 10.73
CA THR A 213 4.41 2.94 9.34
C THR A 213 5.32 3.83 8.50
N LEU A 214 5.84 3.24 7.42
CA LEU A 214 6.50 3.93 6.32
C LEU A 214 5.89 3.46 5.00
N CYS A 215 5.24 4.37 4.28
CA CYS A 215 4.77 4.11 2.93
C CYS A 215 5.91 4.34 1.93
N MET A 216 6.10 3.39 1.00
CA MET A 216 7.22 3.38 0.08
C MET A 216 6.74 3.08 -1.34
N GLY A 217 7.09 3.97 -2.28
CA GLY A 217 6.84 3.77 -3.72
C GLY A 217 8.13 3.53 -4.51
N GLY A 218 9.30 3.67 -3.86
CA GLY A 218 10.61 3.51 -4.50
C GLY A 218 11.17 2.11 -4.25
N PHE A 219 10.84 1.17 -5.11
CA PHE A 219 11.34 -0.21 -5.11
C PHE A 219 11.62 -0.65 -6.55
N VAL A 220 12.37 -1.74 -6.72
CA VAL A 220 12.65 -2.35 -8.02
C VAL A 220 11.49 -3.30 -8.35
N ASP A 221 10.59 -2.82 -9.19
CA ASP A 221 9.31 -3.51 -9.52
C ASP A 221 9.53 -4.91 -10.07
N SER A 222 10.45 -5.05 -11.01
CA SER A 222 10.78 -6.34 -11.65
C SER A 222 11.24 -7.38 -10.63
N ALA A 223 12.13 -7.00 -9.72
CA ALA A 223 12.67 -7.90 -8.70
C ALA A 223 11.59 -8.30 -7.67
N LEU A 224 10.77 -7.35 -7.24
CA LEU A 224 9.71 -7.62 -6.27
C LEU A 224 8.59 -8.46 -6.90
N ASN A 225 8.24 -8.20 -8.15
CA ASN A 225 7.27 -9.02 -8.90
C ASN A 225 7.76 -10.45 -9.11
N GLU A 226 9.04 -10.64 -9.40
CA GLU A 226 9.66 -11.97 -9.52
C GLU A 226 9.63 -12.70 -8.16
N LEU A 227 10.01 -12.03 -7.08
CA LEU A 227 9.99 -12.61 -5.73
C LEU A 227 8.59 -13.10 -5.34
N LEU A 228 7.54 -12.37 -5.73
CA LEU A 228 6.14 -12.70 -5.51
C LEU A 228 5.56 -13.65 -6.56
N ASN A 229 6.33 -14.03 -7.60
CA ASN A 229 5.88 -14.84 -8.72
C ASN A 229 4.66 -14.26 -9.45
N LEU A 230 4.62 -12.94 -9.61
CA LEU A 230 3.57 -12.23 -10.33
C LEU A 230 3.79 -12.28 -11.83
N GLN A 231 2.70 -12.19 -12.59
CA GLN A 231 2.74 -12.16 -14.07
C GLN A 231 2.88 -10.70 -14.56
N PRO A 232 4.08 -10.24 -15.01
CA PRO A 232 4.38 -8.81 -15.18
C PRO A 232 3.44 -8.04 -16.12
N LYS A 233 2.77 -8.73 -17.07
CA LYS A 233 1.80 -8.12 -17.98
C LYS A 233 0.39 -8.02 -17.42
N GLN A 234 0.10 -8.73 -16.35
CA GLN A 234 -1.24 -8.87 -15.78
C GLN A 234 -1.31 -8.38 -14.34
N GLU A 235 -0.18 -8.45 -13.64
CA GLU A 235 -0.05 -8.18 -12.21
C GLU A 235 1.20 -7.37 -11.93
N GLY A 236 1.21 -6.65 -10.85
CA GLY A 236 2.40 -5.94 -10.38
C GLY A 236 2.19 -5.31 -9.03
N VAL A 237 3.27 -5.20 -8.26
CA VAL A 237 3.25 -4.43 -7.01
C VAL A 237 3.13 -2.95 -7.37
N VAL A 238 2.20 -2.27 -6.73
CA VAL A 238 1.92 -0.85 -6.99
C VAL A 238 2.21 0.03 -5.78
N TYR A 239 2.32 -0.56 -4.59
CA TYR A 239 2.67 0.17 -3.37
C TYR A 239 3.17 -0.77 -2.29
N THR A 240 4.02 -0.25 -1.40
CA THR A 240 4.54 -1.01 -0.26
C THR A 240 4.46 -0.20 1.03
N ILE A 241 4.27 -0.87 2.16
CA ILE A 241 4.14 -0.25 3.47
C ILE A 241 4.90 -1.09 4.51
N ALA A 242 5.91 -0.51 5.16
CA ALA A 242 6.52 -1.11 6.34
C ALA A 242 5.71 -0.74 7.59
N ALA A 243 5.60 -1.67 8.54
CA ALA A 243 4.93 -1.46 9.82
C ALA A 243 5.68 -2.17 10.96
N GLY A 244 5.77 -1.51 12.10
CA GLY A 244 6.47 -2.05 13.27
C GLY A 244 6.40 -1.13 14.48
N GLN A 245 7.07 -1.52 15.53
CA GLN A 245 7.23 -0.67 16.70
C GLN A 245 8.19 0.47 16.38
N PRO A 246 7.84 1.75 16.62
CA PRO A 246 8.79 2.84 16.43
C PRO A 246 9.91 2.76 17.47
N GLN A 247 11.13 3.17 17.09
CA GLN A 247 12.22 3.34 18.04
C GLN A 247 11.86 4.48 19.00
N LYS A 248 12.14 4.30 20.30
CA LYS A 248 11.84 5.33 21.30
C LYS A 248 12.72 6.56 21.06
N GLY A 249 12.12 7.72 20.99
CA GLY A 249 12.81 9.01 20.85
C GLY A 249 12.86 9.59 19.44
N THR A 250 12.16 8.99 18.49
CA THR A 250 11.96 9.56 17.13
C THR A 250 10.57 10.17 16.97
#